data_9a63f784235385c992680e4caf2ef486
#
_entry.id   9a63f784235385c992680e4caf2ef486
#
_cell.length_a   1.000
_cell.length_b   1.000
_cell.length_c   1.000
_cell.angle_alpha   90.00
_cell.angle_beta   90.00
_cell.angle_gamma   90.00
#
_symmetry.space_group_name_H-M   'P 1'
#
loop_
_entity.id
_entity.type
_entity.pdbx_description
1 polymer ?
#
loop_
_entity_poly.entity_id
_entity_poly.type
_entity_poly.pdbx_seq_one_letter_code
_entity_poly.pdbx_strand_id
1 'polypeptide(L)'
;CPRSHAKMPAAGELLKMQITGLMDYALDDNALKAAVGMATLNALSSIMLADDTCRYKPSAYGNALDLVEITAADTVAMVGAFPPFIKRIQEITKNLFVIDKNPKVVGKGDTIKIESADRLKEIIPQANILVITGVTLVNHTLGPILELAKKANEIVVVGPTASVYPEPLFKRGVTVLGGVKITDANQMIHLIGEAGSGYDFFEN
;
A
#
# COMPACT_ATOMS: atom_id res chain seq x y z
N CYS A 1 -12.47 -14.14 6.91
CA CYS A 1 -12.59 -13.27 8.08
C CYS A 1 -13.78 -13.73 8.94
N PRO A 2 -13.61 -14.11 10.22
CA PRO A 2 -14.73 -14.61 11.06
C PRO A 2 -15.80 -13.55 11.35
N ARG A 3 -15.60 -12.31 10.90
CA ARG A 3 -16.55 -11.20 10.99
C ARG A 3 -16.83 -10.54 9.63
N SER A 4 -16.76 -11.31 8.56
CA SER A 4 -16.99 -10.82 7.19
C SER A 4 -18.42 -10.30 6.96
N HIS A 5 -19.35 -10.66 7.83
CA HIS A 5 -20.66 -10.05 7.92
C HIS A 5 -20.65 -8.71 8.68
N ALA A 6 -19.46 -8.18 9.04
CA ALA A 6 -19.35 -6.80 9.49
C ALA A 6 -20.02 -5.94 8.42
N LYS A 7 -21.17 -5.40 8.76
CA LYS A 7 -22.09 -4.78 7.82
C LYS A 7 -21.41 -3.59 7.17
N MET A 8 -21.18 -3.68 5.87
CA MET A 8 -20.83 -2.52 5.09
C MET A 8 -21.94 -1.47 5.25
N PRO A 9 -21.64 -0.29 5.78
CA PRO A 9 -22.61 0.79 5.80
C PRO A 9 -23.11 1.06 4.37
N ALA A 10 -24.43 1.23 4.19
CA ALA A 10 -25.08 1.37 2.90
C ALA A 10 -24.89 0.18 1.93
N ALA A 11 -24.72 -1.06 2.45
CA ALA A 11 -24.68 -2.25 1.63
C ALA A 11 -25.93 -2.36 0.73
N GLY A 12 -25.74 -2.59 -0.57
CA GLY A 12 -26.80 -2.61 -1.58
C GLY A 12 -27.20 -1.23 -2.13
N GLU A 13 -26.69 -0.13 -1.55
CA GLU A 13 -27.01 1.24 -1.99
C GLU A 13 -25.79 1.97 -2.62
N LEU A 14 -24.58 1.37 -2.57
CA LEU A 14 -23.35 2.04 -3.01
C LEU A 14 -23.41 2.50 -4.48
N LEU A 15 -24.02 1.71 -5.36
CA LEU A 15 -24.19 2.06 -6.78
C LEU A 15 -25.09 3.27 -7.03
N LYS A 16 -25.93 3.63 -6.05
CA LYS A 16 -26.85 4.78 -6.13
C LYS A 16 -26.22 6.05 -5.55
N MET A 17 -25.10 5.93 -4.87
CA MET A 17 -24.44 7.07 -4.24
C MET A 17 -23.74 7.95 -5.27
N GLN A 18 -23.77 9.25 -5.00
CA GLN A 18 -22.95 10.20 -5.76
C GLN A 18 -21.47 9.95 -5.48
N ILE A 19 -20.63 10.11 -6.51
CA ILE A 19 -19.20 9.84 -6.43
C ILE A 19 -18.50 10.68 -5.34
N THR A 20 -18.94 11.91 -5.15
CA THR A 20 -18.45 12.80 -4.07
C THR A 20 -18.70 12.21 -2.69
N GLY A 21 -19.89 11.67 -2.44
CA GLY A 21 -20.21 11.01 -1.17
C GLY A 21 -19.39 9.72 -0.96
N LEU A 22 -19.06 8.99 -2.02
CA LEU A 22 -18.15 7.84 -1.94
C LEU A 22 -16.70 8.27 -1.67
N MET A 23 -16.26 9.39 -2.23
CA MET A 23 -14.92 9.95 -1.94
C MET A 23 -14.78 10.36 -0.47
N ASP A 24 -15.82 10.97 0.11
CA ASP A 24 -15.83 11.39 1.52
C ASP A 24 -15.64 10.20 2.47
N TYR A 25 -16.03 9.00 2.06
CA TYR A 25 -15.77 7.77 2.81
C TYR A 25 -14.28 7.50 3.05
N ALA A 26 -13.38 8.03 2.22
CA ALA A 26 -11.95 7.89 2.43
C ALA A 26 -11.46 8.54 3.74
N LEU A 27 -12.23 9.46 4.32
CA LEU A 27 -11.92 10.15 5.57
C LEU A 27 -12.65 9.55 6.79
N ASP A 28 -13.47 8.51 6.60
CA ASP A 28 -14.27 7.90 7.66
C ASP A 28 -13.41 6.95 8.52
N ASP A 29 -13.64 6.96 9.83
CA ASP A 29 -12.95 6.07 10.78
C ASP A 29 -13.38 4.60 10.63
N ASN A 30 -14.51 4.34 9.98
CA ASN A 30 -14.93 2.99 9.65
C ASN A 30 -14.09 2.43 8.50
N ALA A 31 -13.28 1.42 8.77
CA ALA A 31 -12.34 0.84 7.81
C ALA A 31 -12.99 0.33 6.51
N LEU A 32 -14.26 -0.12 6.56
CA LEU A 32 -14.98 -0.56 5.35
C LEU A 32 -15.36 0.62 4.47
N LYS A 33 -15.85 1.72 5.08
CA LYS A 33 -16.10 2.95 4.34
C LYS A 33 -14.80 3.53 3.77
N ALA A 34 -13.76 3.64 4.60
CA ALA A 34 -12.46 4.14 4.16
C ALA A 34 -11.90 3.32 2.98
N ALA A 35 -12.07 1.99 3.00
CA ALA A 35 -11.67 1.14 1.88
C ALA A 35 -12.47 1.44 0.60
N VAL A 36 -13.78 1.66 0.69
CA VAL A 36 -14.60 2.06 -0.47
C VAL A 36 -14.20 3.45 -0.96
N GLY A 37 -13.99 4.40 -0.06
CA GLY A 37 -13.51 5.73 -0.42
C GLY A 37 -12.18 5.70 -1.14
N MET A 38 -11.21 4.92 -0.64
CA MET A 38 -9.92 4.74 -1.30
C MET A 38 -10.04 4.04 -2.65
N ALA A 39 -10.92 3.04 -2.79
CA ALA A 39 -11.20 2.42 -4.09
C ALA A 39 -11.78 3.43 -5.09
N THR A 40 -12.67 4.31 -4.63
CA THR A 40 -13.21 5.40 -5.45
C THR A 40 -12.12 6.38 -5.89
N LEU A 41 -11.23 6.79 -4.98
CA LEU A 41 -10.09 7.65 -5.30
C LEU A 41 -9.12 6.98 -6.29
N ASN A 42 -8.87 5.67 -6.15
CA ASN A 42 -8.06 4.91 -7.10
C ASN A 42 -8.68 4.88 -8.50
N ALA A 43 -10.00 4.65 -8.59
CA ALA A 43 -10.71 4.65 -9.86
C ALA A 43 -10.62 6.02 -10.55
N LEU A 44 -10.85 7.12 -9.83
CA LEU A 44 -10.70 8.47 -10.36
C LEU A 44 -9.26 8.78 -10.76
N SER A 45 -8.30 8.34 -9.95
CA SER A 45 -6.87 8.51 -10.24
C SER A 45 -6.46 7.80 -11.52
N SER A 46 -7.03 6.63 -11.80
CA SER A 46 -6.75 5.90 -13.03
C SER A 46 -7.19 6.67 -14.28
N ILE A 47 -8.32 7.39 -14.19
CA ILE A 47 -8.80 8.26 -15.28
C ILE A 47 -7.84 9.44 -15.46
N MET A 48 -7.46 10.10 -14.36
CA MET A 48 -6.53 11.24 -14.42
C MET A 48 -5.16 10.84 -14.96
N LEU A 49 -4.65 9.68 -14.58
CA LEU A 49 -3.34 9.17 -15.01
C LEU A 49 -3.35 8.68 -16.47
N ALA A 50 -4.51 8.35 -17.01
CA ALA A 50 -4.69 7.99 -18.42
C ALA A 50 -4.73 9.20 -19.36
N ASP A 51 -4.95 10.41 -18.84
CA ASP A 51 -4.97 11.63 -19.61
C ASP A 51 -3.57 11.96 -20.14
N ASP A 52 -3.45 12.24 -21.45
CA ASP A 52 -2.19 12.55 -22.12
C ASP A 52 -1.53 13.84 -21.59
N THR A 53 -2.32 14.76 -21.05
CA THR A 53 -1.83 16.00 -20.44
C THR A 53 -1.32 15.82 -19.01
N CYS A 54 -1.57 14.66 -18.38
CA CYS A 54 -1.10 14.39 -17.05
C CYS A 54 0.44 14.39 -16.99
N ARG A 55 0.98 15.19 -16.07
CA ARG A 55 2.44 15.29 -15.89
C ARG A 55 3.07 14.03 -15.30
N TYR A 56 2.27 13.21 -14.60
CA TYR A 56 2.72 11.94 -14.04
C TYR A 56 2.42 10.82 -15.04
N LYS A 57 3.45 10.15 -15.49
CA LYS A 57 3.30 9.00 -16.38
C LYS A 57 3.71 7.74 -15.61
N PRO A 58 2.77 6.81 -15.37
CA PRO A 58 3.13 5.54 -14.74
C PRO A 58 4.16 4.81 -15.60
N SER A 59 5.19 4.26 -14.95
CA SER A 59 6.07 3.28 -15.59
C SER A 59 5.27 2.02 -15.86
N ALA A 60 5.29 1.56 -17.09
CA ALA A 60 4.36 0.53 -17.55
C ALA A 60 4.72 -0.83 -17.02
N TYR A 61 5.69 -1.23 -16.46
CA TYR A 61 6.03 -2.57 -15.93
C TYR A 61 7.28 -2.47 -15.02
N GLY A 62 7.15 -2.98 -13.82
CA GLY A 62 8.29 -3.07 -12.92
C GLY A 62 7.84 -3.22 -11.46
N ASN A 63 8.73 -3.75 -10.69
CA ASN A 63 8.57 -3.79 -9.25
C ASN A 63 9.02 -2.44 -8.67
N ALA A 64 8.26 -1.87 -7.72
CA ALA A 64 8.60 -0.59 -7.11
C ALA A 64 10.01 -0.57 -6.48
N LEU A 65 10.50 -1.72 -5.99
CA LEU A 65 11.88 -1.84 -5.49
C LEU A 65 12.96 -1.75 -6.58
N ASP A 66 12.62 -1.88 -7.86
CA ASP A 66 13.59 -1.73 -8.94
C ASP A 66 13.98 -0.25 -9.17
N LEU A 67 13.17 0.66 -8.62
CA LEU A 67 13.40 2.10 -8.67
C LEU A 67 14.21 2.62 -7.47
N VAL A 68 14.58 1.75 -6.53
CA VAL A 68 15.28 2.12 -5.30
C VAL A 68 16.62 1.38 -5.24
N GLU A 69 17.70 2.13 -5.13
CA GLU A 69 19.01 1.55 -4.88
C GLU A 69 19.15 1.24 -3.38
N ILE A 70 19.28 -0.04 -3.06
CA ILE A 70 19.50 -0.52 -1.69
C ILE A 70 20.90 -1.10 -1.60
N THR A 71 21.64 -0.71 -0.58
CA THR A 71 22.99 -1.18 -0.31
C THR A 71 23.09 -1.93 1.01
N ALA A 72 24.20 -2.62 1.25
CA ALA A 72 24.45 -3.32 2.51
C ALA A 72 24.53 -2.39 3.75
N ALA A 73 24.79 -1.10 3.53
CA ALA A 73 24.88 -0.10 4.60
C ALA A 73 23.51 0.48 4.98
N ASP A 74 22.47 0.26 4.17
CA ASP A 74 21.16 0.85 4.39
C ASP A 74 20.40 0.17 5.53
N THR A 75 19.66 0.97 6.27
CA THR A 75 18.66 0.53 7.24
C THR A 75 17.29 0.68 6.62
N VAL A 76 16.63 -0.44 6.40
CA VAL A 76 15.30 -0.51 5.78
C VAL A 76 14.24 -0.76 6.83
N ALA A 77 13.19 0.06 6.88
CA ALA A 77 12.00 -0.23 7.65
C ALA A 77 10.82 -0.53 6.70
N MET A 78 10.17 -1.65 6.92
CA MET A 78 9.00 -2.08 6.15
C MET A 78 7.77 -2.06 7.04
N VAL A 79 6.75 -1.28 6.67
CA VAL A 79 5.45 -1.23 7.35
C VAL A 79 4.43 -2.00 6.52
N GLY A 80 3.97 -3.12 7.05
CA GLY A 80 3.27 -4.16 6.30
C GLY A 80 4.25 -5.16 5.69
N ALA A 81 4.05 -6.44 5.98
CA ALA A 81 4.95 -7.48 5.50
C ALA A 81 4.65 -7.85 4.04
N PHE A 82 5.66 -7.72 3.18
CA PHE A 82 5.64 -8.18 1.79
C PHE A 82 6.70 -9.27 1.62
N PRO A 83 6.34 -10.57 1.72
CA PRO A 83 7.32 -11.66 1.69
C PRO A 83 8.31 -11.62 0.52
N PRO A 84 7.91 -11.33 -0.74
CA PRO A 84 8.86 -11.21 -1.84
C PRO A 84 9.89 -10.08 -1.63
N PHE A 85 9.45 -8.93 -1.07
CA PHE A 85 10.33 -7.80 -0.79
C PHE A 85 11.27 -8.10 0.39
N ILE A 86 10.75 -8.75 1.43
CA ILE A 86 11.55 -9.18 2.59
C ILE A 86 12.72 -10.03 2.11
N LYS A 87 12.43 -11.08 1.32
CA LYS A 87 13.45 -11.98 0.79
C LYS A 87 14.52 -11.21 0.00
N ARG A 88 14.10 -10.38 -0.94
CA ARG A 88 15.01 -9.59 -1.78
C ARG A 88 15.87 -8.63 -0.97
N ILE A 89 15.30 -7.92 0.01
CA ILE A 89 16.05 -6.95 0.82
C ILE A 89 17.02 -7.65 1.76
N GLN A 90 16.67 -8.80 2.33
CA GLN A 90 17.56 -9.58 3.20
C GLN A 90 18.80 -10.11 2.49
N GLU A 91 18.76 -10.29 1.17
CA GLU A 91 19.92 -10.65 0.34
C GLU A 91 20.93 -9.50 0.23
N ILE A 92 20.47 -8.24 0.41
CA ILE A 92 21.27 -7.03 0.26
C ILE A 92 21.75 -6.49 1.61
N THR A 93 20.84 -6.28 2.57
CA THR A 93 21.18 -5.73 3.88
C THR A 93 20.68 -6.61 5.03
N LYS A 94 21.42 -6.58 6.15
CA LYS A 94 21.01 -7.23 7.41
C LYS A 94 20.17 -6.30 8.30
N ASN A 95 20.08 -5.01 7.97
CA ASN A 95 19.40 -4.00 8.76
C ASN A 95 17.95 -3.80 8.27
N LEU A 96 17.20 -4.89 8.13
CA LEU A 96 15.78 -4.86 7.77
C LEU A 96 14.90 -5.04 9.00
N PHE A 97 14.03 -4.08 9.25
CA PHE A 97 12.99 -4.12 10.28
C PHE A 97 11.63 -4.23 9.60
N VAL A 98 10.86 -5.27 9.90
CA VAL A 98 9.51 -5.45 9.38
C VAL A 98 8.50 -5.28 10.50
N ILE A 99 7.56 -4.36 10.30
CA ILE A 99 6.53 -4.00 11.27
C ILE A 99 5.18 -4.42 10.69
N ASP A 100 4.49 -5.34 11.34
CA ASP A 100 3.15 -5.78 10.94
C ASP A 100 2.28 -6.08 12.16
N LYS A 101 0.97 -5.90 12.00
CA LYS A 101 -0.02 -6.27 13.03
C LYS A 101 -0.19 -7.78 13.16
N ASN A 102 0.14 -8.54 12.11
CA ASN A 102 0.05 -9.99 12.10
C ASN A 102 1.45 -10.62 12.10
N PRO A 103 1.93 -11.13 13.24
CA PRO A 103 3.26 -11.74 13.33
C PRO A 103 3.40 -13.06 12.55
N LYS A 104 2.31 -13.60 12.01
CA LYS A 104 2.27 -14.86 11.25
C LYS A 104 2.34 -14.67 9.75
N VAL A 105 2.55 -13.45 9.24
CA VAL A 105 2.62 -13.16 7.79
C VAL A 105 3.85 -13.78 7.15
N VAL A 106 4.93 -13.96 7.89
CA VAL A 106 6.14 -14.68 7.44
C VAL A 106 6.02 -16.16 7.74
N GLY A 107 6.42 -16.99 6.80
CA GLY A 107 6.30 -18.44 6.87
C GLY A 107 7.15 -19.07 7.98
N LYS A 108 6.81 -20.32 8.39
CA LYS A 108 7.67 -21.10 9.27
C LYS A 108 9.00 -21.37 8.56
N GLY A 109 10.07 -20.75 9.03
CA GLY A 109 11.42 -20.89 8.45
C GLY A 109 12.05 -19.56 8.06
N ASP A 110 11.28 -18.48 7.97
CA ASP A 110 11.83 -17.15 7.77
C ASP A 110 12.54 -16.66 9.04
N THR A 111 13.76 -16.17 8.85
CA THR A 111 14.61 -15.70 9.95
C THR A 111 14.31 -14.30 10.44
N ILE A 112 13.33 -13.62 9.80
CA ILE A 112 13.00 -12.24 10.13
C ILE A 112 12.02 -12.18 11.31
N LYS A 113 12.32 -11.29 12.25
CA LYS A 113 11.42 -10.97 13.35
C LYS A 113 10.44 -9.87 12.90
N ILE A 114 9.15 -10.16 13.04
CA ILE A 114 8.12 -9.14 12.86
C ILE A 114 8.00 -8.32 14.14
N GLU A 115 8.20 -7.02 14.01
CA GLU A 115 8.09 -6.05 15.09
C GLU A 115 6.64 -5.57 15.26
N SER A 116 6.25 -5.27 16.49
CA SER A 116 4.94 -4.68 16.78
C SER A 116 4.83 -3.25 16.27
N ALA A 117 3.60 -2.84 15.91
CA ALA A 117 3.30 -1.46 15.50
C ALA A 117 3.66 -0.41 16.58
N ASP A 118 3.74 -0.80 17.85
CA ASP A 118 4.15 0.09 18.96
C ASP A 118 5.59 0.59 18.79
N ARG A 119 6.43 -0.16 18.07
CA ARG A 119 7.82 0.20 17.80
C ARG A 119 8.03 1.15 16.61
N LEU A 120 6.97 1.56 15.92
CA LEU A 120 7.06 2.50 14.79
C LEU A 120 7.88 3.75 15.16
N LYS A 121 7.59 4.36 16.32
CA LYS A 121 8.27 5.59 16.78
C LYS A 121 9.77 5.40 17.05
N GLU A 122 10.18 4.17 17.35
CA GLU A 122 11.59 3.84 17.58
C GLU A 122 12.31 3.52 16.27
N ILE A 123 11.67 2.72 15.40
CA ILE A 123 12.31 2.15 14.21
C ILE A 123 12.35 3.16 13.05
N ILE A 124 11.22 3.81 12.74
CA ILE A 124 11.12 4.68 11.55
C ILE A 124 12.20 5.79 11.54
N PRO A 125 12.50 6.50 12.66
CA PRO A 125 13.52 7.54 12.64
C PRO A 125 14.95 7.06 12.37
N GLN A 126 15.20 5.76 12.43
CA GLN A 126 16.52 5.16 12.21
C GLN A 126 16.70 4.71 10.75
N ALA A 127 15.60 4.51 10.02
CA ALA A 127 15.63 4.02 8.66
C ALA A 127 15.92 5.14 7.66
N ASN A 128 16.77 4.84 6.69
CA ASN A 128 17.01 5.72 5.54
C ASN A 128 16.21 5.29 4.29
N ILE A 129 15.65 4.07 4.29
CA ILE A 129 14.71 3.59 3.29
C ILE A 129 13.45 3.07 3.98
N LEU A 130 12.28 3.53 3.54
CA LEU A 130 10.99 3.04 4.02
C LEU A 130 10.21 2.37 2.90
N VAL A 131 9.65 1.20 3.20
CA VAL A 131 8.68 0.51 2.34
C VAL A 131 7.36 0.40 3.11
N ILE A 132 6.30 1.01 2.62
CA ILE A 132 5.05 1.20 3.35
C ILE A 132 3.90 0.61 2.55
N THR A 133 3.05 -0.19 3.19
CA THR A 133 1.82 -0.69 2.56
C THR A 133 0.83 0.43 2.28
N GLY A 134 0.20 0.42 1.10
CA GLY A 134 -0.90 1.33 0.76
C GLY A 134 -2.10 1.22 1.70
N VAL A 135 -2.25 0.13 2.46
CA VAL A 135 -3.29 -0.01 3.49
C VAL A 135 -3.21 1.09 4.56
N THR A 136 -2.03 1.71 4.74
CA THR A 136 -1.85 2.87 5.63
C THR A 136 -2.66 4.11 5.21
N LEU A 137 -3.11 4.18 3.96
CA LEU A 137 -4.07 5.19 3.49
C LEU A 137 -5.47 4.92 4.05
N VAL A 138 -5.91 3.65 4.05
CA VAL A 138 -7.23 3.24 4.55
C VAL A 138 -7.36 3.40 6.06
N ASN A 139 -6.30 3.09 6.81
CA ASN A 139 -6.31 3.16 8.27
C ASN A 139 -5.73 4.47 8.83
N HIS A 140 -5.52 5.47 7.97
CA HIS A 140 -5.05 6.83 8.30
C HIS A 140 -3.70 6.91 9.03
N THR A 141 -2.85 5.86 8.92
CA THR A 141 -1.55 5.82 9.59
C THR A 141 -0.40 6.34 8.74
N LEU A 142 -0.60 6.54 7.42
CA LEU A 142 0.48 7.00 6.54
C LEU A 142 1.03 8.37 6.97
N GLY A 143 0.17 9.35 7.25
CA GLY A 143 0.59 10.69 7.68
C GLY A 143 1.53 10.65 8.89
N PRO A 144 1.11 10.07 10.02
CA PRO A 144 1.98 9.89 11.20
C PRO A 144 3.30 9.16 10.90
N ILE A 145 3.32 8.17 10.00
CA ILE A 145 4.54 7.47 9.60
C ILE A 145 5.49 8.41 8.85
N LEU A 146 4.97 9.18 7.90
CA LEU A 146 5.77 10.15 7.13
C LEU A 146 6.37 11.25 8.04
N GLU A 147 5.67 11.65 9.09
CA GLU A 147 6.18 12.63 10.07
C GLU A 147 7.39 12.09 10.86
N LEU A 148 7.47 10.78 11.06
CA LEU A 148 8.62 10.12 11.70
C LEU A 148 9.79 9.89 10.75
N ALA A 149 9.56 9.87 9.45
CA ALA A 149 10.50 9.45 8.41
C ALA A 149 11.52 10.54 8.00
N LYS A 150 11.98 11.37 8.93
CA LYS A 150 12.81 12.56 8.65
C LYS A 150 14.20 12.25 8.10
N LYS A 151 14.70 11.04 8.29
CA LYS A 151 16.00 10.60 7.80
C LYS A 151 15.90 9.77 6.53
N ALA A 152 14.69 9.44 6.10
CA ALA A 152 14.51 8.61 4.91
C ALA A 152 14.87 9.38 3.65
N ASN A 153 15.77 8.81 2.86
CA ASN A 153 16.11 9.27 1.52
C ASN A 153 15.12 8.73 0.50
N GLU A 154 14.62 7.51 0.75
CA GLU A 154 13.65 6.83 -0.09
C GLU A 154 12.42 6.40 0.72
N ILE A 155 11.25 6.78 0.26
CA ILE A 155 9.97 6.39 0.83
C ILE A 155 9.09 5.79 -0.26
N VAL A 156 8.91 4.48 -0.18
CA VAL A 156 8.17 3.67 -1.16
C VAL A 156 6.82 3.32 -0.58
N VAL A 157 5.73 3.71 -1.22
CA VAL A 157 4.37 3.27 -0.83
C VAL A 157 3.87 2.30 -1.89
N VAL A 158 3.50 1.08 -1.48
CA VAL A 158 3.21 -0.02 -2.41
C VAL A 158 1.91 -0.76 -2.10
N GLY A 159 1.37 -1.37 -3.14
CA GLY A 159 0.20 -2.24 -3.10
C GLY A 159 -1.01 -1.66 -3.83
N PRO A 160 -2.05 -2.46 -4.05
CA PRO A 160 -3.22 -2.05 -4.84
C PRO A 160 -3.90 -0.78 -4.32
N THR A 161 -3.91 -0.57 -3.01
CA THR A 161 -4.49 0.63 -2.38
C THR A 161 -3.71 1.91 -2.71
N ALA A 162 -2.45 1.78 -3.10
CA ALA A 162 -1.57 2.90 -3.45
C ALA A 162 -1.74 3.40 -4.90
N SER A 163 -2.80 2.97 -5.62
CA SER A 163 -3.06 3.39 -7.01
C SER A 163 -3.70 4.78 -7.12
N VAL A 164 -3.38 5.67 -6.20
CA VAL A 164 -3.90 7.05 -6.13
C VAL A 164 -3.08 8.01 -6.98
N TYR A 165 -3.66 9.18 -7.27
CA TYR A 165 -2.93 10.26 -7.92
C TYR A 165 -1.72 10.68 -7.07
N PRO A 166 -0.50 10.69 -7.62
CA PRO A 166 0.73 10.66 -6.80
C PRO A 166 1.10 11.99 -6.14
N GLU A 167 0.68 13.11 -6.70
CA GLU A 167 1.15 14.45 -6.31
C GLU A 167 1.03 14.75 -4.79
N PRO A 168 -0.11 14.44 -4.13
CA PRO A 168 -0.23 14.70 -2.69
C PRO A 168 0.77 13.91 -1.84
N LEU A 169 1.14 12.70 -2.28
CA LEU A 169 2.10 11.85 -1.59
C LEU A 169 3.54 12.30 -1.86
N PHE A 170 3.87 12.63 -3.11
CA PHE A 170 5.18 13.16 -3.48
C PHE A 170 5.48 14.48 -2.77
N LYS A 171 4.50 15.38 -2.64
CA LYS A 171 4.66 16.62 -1.84
C LYS A 171 4.93 16.36 -0.35
N ARG A 172 4.66 15.16 0.13
CA ARG A 172 4.91 14.73 1.52
C ARG A 172 6.17 13.87 1.68
N GLY A 173 7.00 13.78 0.66
CA GLY A 173 8.28 13.10 0.69
C GLY A 173 8.25 11.65 0.23
N VAL A 174 7.13 11.11 -0.24
CA VAL A 174 7.12 9.81 -0.93
C VAL A 174 7.92 9.95 -2.22
N THR A 175 8.85 9.04 -2.48
CA THR A 175 9.72 9.05 -3.66
C THR A 175 9.25 8.07 -4.73
N VAL A 176 8.67 6.94 -4.31
CA VAL A 176 8.14 5.91 -5.20
C VAL A 176 6.72 5.52 -4.79
N LEU A 177 5.81 5.48 -5.75
CA LEU A 177 4.44 5.00 -5.56
C LEU A 177 4.20 3.80 -6.47
N GLY A 178 4.05 2.63 -5.87
CA GLY A 178 3.83 1.36 -6.57
C GLY A 178 2.38 0.90 -6.45
N GLY A 179 1.54 1.37 -7.36
CA GLY A 179 0.15 0.92 -7.50
C GLY A 179 -0.01 -0.24 -8.47
N VAL A 180 -1.25 -0.55 -8.82
CA VAL A 180 -1.61 -1.54 -9.84
C VAL A 180 -2.52 -0.92 -10.90
N LYS A 181 -2.42 -1.42 -12.12
CA LYS A 181 -3.35 -1.11 -13.20
C LYS A 181 -4.17 -2.35 -13.53
N ILE A 182 -5.49 -2.25 -13.42
CA ILE A 182 -6.39 -3.33 -13.82
C ILE A 182 -6.47 -3.33 -15.34
N THR A 183 -6.07 -4.43 -15.97
CA THR A 183 -6.07 -4.62 -17.42
C THR A 183 -7.32 -5.35 -17.90
N ASP A 184 -7.88 -6.24 -17.07
CA ASP A 184 -9.14 -6.95 -17.30
C ASP A 184 -10.05 -6.84 -16.06
N ALA A 185 -11.04 -5.94 -16.16
CA ALA A 185 -11.98 -5.69 -15.07
C ALA A 185 -12.93 -6.88 -14.82
N ASN A 186 -13.30 -7.63 -15.86
CA ASN A 186 -14.22 -8.77 -15.72
C ASN A 186 -13.52 -9.94 -15.02
N GLN A 187 -12.30 -10.26 -15.43
CA GLN A 187 -11.49 -11.27 -14.78
C GLN A 187 -11.21 -10.89 -13.32
N MET A 188 -10.89 -9.62 -13.04
CA MET A 188 -10.68 -9.14 -11.69
C MET A 188 -11.91 -9.33 -10.79
N ILE A 189 -13.10 -8.97 -11.27
CA ILE A 189 -14.36 -9.18 -10.53
C ILE A 189 -14.60 -10.66 -10.26
N HIS A 190 -14.33 -11.53 -11.23
CA HIS A 190 -14.46 -12.98 -11.08
C HIS A 190 -13.52 -13.52 -10.01
N LEU A 191 -12.23 -13.19 -10.08
CA LEU A 191 -11.22 -13.59 -9.08
C LEU A 191 -11.58 -13.12 -7.67
N ILE A 192 -12.02 -11.88 -7.53
CA ILE A 192 -12.48 -11.34 -6.22
C ILE A 192 -13.70 -12.11 -5.73
N GLY A 193 -14.64 -12.45 -6.62
CA GLY A 193 -15.83 -13.24 -6.30
C GLY A 193 -15.51 -14.64 -5.79
N GLU A 194 -14.38 -15.22 -6.22
CA GLU A 194 -13.86 -16.51 -5.75
C GLU A 194 -12.91 -16.38 -4.55
N ALA A 195 -12.84 -15.21 -3.92
CA ALA A 195 -11.94 -14.88 -2.81
C ALA A 195 -10.45 -14.91 -3.19
N GLY A 196 -10.11 -14.66 -4.45
CA GLY A 196 -8.75 -14.45 -4.92
C GLY A 196 -8.05 -13.31 -4.16
N SER A 197 -6.76 -13.44 -3.97
CA SER A 197 -5.91 -12.51 -3.23
C SER A 197 -5.00 -11.70 -4.16
N GLY A 198 -4.24 -10.77 -3.60
CA GLY A 198 -3.33 -9.94 -4.38
C GLY A 198 -2.28 -10.74 -5.18
N TYR A 199 -1.92 -11.95 -4.76
CA TYR A 199 -0.99 -12.80 -5.51
C TYR A 199 -1.64 -13.39 -6.75
N ASP A 200 -2.91 -13.77 -6.67
CA ASP A 200 -3.66 -14.34 -7.80
C ASP A 200 -3.89 -13.33 -8.93
N PHE A 201 -3.76 -12.03 -8.63
CA PHE A 201 -3.96 -10.95 -9.61
C PHE A 201 -2.75 -10.70 -10.53
N PHE A 202 -1.57 -11.19 -10.16
CA PHE A 202 -0.31 -10.92 -10.88
C PHE A 202 0.26 -12.12 -11.63
N GLU A 203 -0.35 -13.29 -11.54
CA GLU A 203 0.16 -14.54 -12.13
C GLU A 203 -0.36 -14.81 -13.56
N ASN A 204 -1.16 -13.89 -14.14
CA ASN A 204 -1.74 -14.07 -15.48
C ASN A 204 -1.48 -12.90 -16.41
#